data_16b39ccde477cf114e70d2426fe5c3e6
#
_entry.id   16b39ccde477cf114e70d2426fe5c3e6
#
_cell.length_a   1.000
_cell.length_b   1.000
_cell.length_c   1.000
_cell.angle_alpha   90.00
_cell.angle_beta   90.00
_cell.angle_gamma   90.00
#
_symmetry.space_group_name_H-M   'P 1'
#
loop_
_entity.id
_entity.type
_entity.pdbx_description
1 polymer ?
#
loop_
_entity_poly.entity_id
_entity_poly.type
_entity_poly.pdbx_seq_one_letter_code
_entity_poly.pdbx_strand_id
1 'polypeptide(L)'
;MTIQEFQQHILTRYGQRDKERGTWPTFGWFMEEVGELASAMHADDPINKEEEFADVFAWLLTLANIQGVDMEAAIQRKYFKDGGPKGHK
;
A
#
# COMPACT_ATOMS: atom_id res chain seq x y z
N MET A 1 10.84 -11.99 2.00
CA MET A 1 10.71 -10.53 1.73
C MET A 1 9.98 -9.85 2.87
N THR A 2 10.48 -8.70 3.31
CA THR A 2 9.82 -7.91 4.34
C THR A 2 9.04 -6.76 3.69
N ILE A 3 8.14 -6.14 4.47
CA ILE A 3 7.42 -4.95 4.02
C ILE A 3 8.42 -3.83 3.70
N GLN A 4 9.44 -3.67 4.55
CA GLN A 4 10.47 -2.67 4.34
C GLN A 4 11.23 -2.90 3.03
N GLU A 5 11.55 -4.13 2.71
CA GLU A 5 12.23 -4.47 1.46
C GLU A 5 11.34 -4.15 0.25
N PHE A 6 10.07 -4.47 0.32
CA PHE A 6 9.16 -4.16 -0.78
C PHE A 6 8.97 -2.65 -0.94
N GLN A 7 8.80 -1.93 0.17
CA GLN A 7 8.68 -0.47 0.12
C GLN A 7 9.93 0.18 -0.49
N GLN A 8 11.11 -0.32 -0.09
CA GLN A 8 12.37 0.18 -0.64
C GLN A 8 12.50 -0.16 -2.13
N HIS A 9 12.03 -1.33 -2.54
CA HIS A 9 12.03 -1.72 -3.94
C HIS A 9 11.21 -0.74 -4.79
N ILE A 10 10.03 -0.37 -4.31
CA ILE A 10 9.18 0.61 -4.99
C ILE A 10 9.85 1.98 -5.04
N LEU A 11 10.45 2.39 -3.92
CA LEU A 11 11.14 3.67 -3.85
C LEU A 11 12.30 3.75 -4.85
N THR A 12 13.09 2.69 -4.94
CA THR A 12 14.23 2.64 -5.84
C THR A 12 13.80 2.69 -7.31
N ARG A 13 12.74 1.96 -7.65
CA ARG A 13 12.29 1.87 -9.04
C ARG A 13 11.47 3.07 -9.50
N TYR A 14 10.61 3.60 -8.63
CA TYR A 14 9.59 4.56 -9.03
C TYR A 14 9.61 5.85 -8.22
N GLY A 15 10.46 5.96 -7.21
CA GLY A 15 10.40 7.03 -6.22
C GLY A 15 10.44 8.43 -6.80
N GLN A 16 11.31 8.66 -7.81
CA GLN A 16 11.41 9.98 -8.42
C GLN A 16 10.12 10.37 -9.14
N ARG A 17 9.59 9.44 -9.94
CA ARG A 17 8.33 9.67 -10.67
C ARG A 17 7.17 9.87 -9.70
N ASP A 18 7.13 9.06 -8.65
CA ASP A 18 6.07 9.14 -7.64
C ASP A 18 6.09 10.49 -6.94
N LYS A 19 7.28 10.97 -6.56
CA LYS A 19 7.44 12.26 -5.92
C LYS A 19 7.00 13.41 -6.81
N GLU A 20 7.36 13.36 -8.10
CA GLU A 20 6.97 14.37 -9.07
C GLU A 20 5.46 14.43 -9.26
N ARG A 21 4.82 13.27 -9.28
CA ARG A 21 3.36 13.21 -9.38
C ARG A 21 2.68 13.75 -8.13
N GLY A 22 3.24 13.45 -6.95
CA GLY A 22 2.77 13.97 -5.69
C GLY A 22 1.63 13.19 -5.06
N THR A 23 1.24 13.61 -3.86
CA THR A 23 0.30 12.89 -3.01
C THR A 23 -1.09 12.74 -3.62
N TRP A 24 -1.69 13.83 -4.06
CA TRP A 24 -3.13 13.79 -4.40
C TRP A 24 -3.44 13.08 -5.70
N PRO A 25 -2.67 13.30 -6.80
CA PRO A 25 -2.88 12.47 -7.98
C PRO A 25 -2.61 10.97 -7.71
N THR A 26 -1.61 10.67 -6.88
CA THR A 26 -1.31 9.29 -6.51
C THR A 26 -2.46 8.70 -5.68
N PHE A 27 -3.02 9.47 -4.75
CA PHE A 27 -4.15 9.03 -3.96
C PHE A 27 -5.36 8.70 -4.86
N GLY A 28 -5.59 9.52 -5.89
CA GLY A 28 -6.65 9.24 -6.87
C GLY A 28 -6.46 7.90 -7.55
N TRP A 29 -5.24 7.60 -7.98
CA TRP A 29 -4.92 6.30 -8.59
C TRP A 29 -5.06 5.16 -7.59
N PHE A 30 -4.65 5.39 -6.33
CA PHE A 30 -4.83 4.39 -5.27
C PHE A 30 -6.32 4.06 -5.09
N MET A 31 -7.19 5.06 -5.07
CA MET A 31 -8.63 4.84 -4.95
C MET A 31 -9.20 4.08 -6.15
N GLU A 32 -8.68 4.33 -7.35
CA GLU A 32 -9.04 3.59 -8.54
C GLU A 32 -8.68 2.11 -8.40
N GLU A 33 -7.50 1.81 -7.88
CA GLU A 33 -7.06 0.44 -7.62
C GLU A 33 -7.92 -0.25 -6.55
N VAL A 34 -8.35 0.50 -5.54
CA VAL A 34 -9.28 -0.03 -4.52
C VAL A 34 -10.59 -0.46 -5.18
N GLY A 35 -11.10 0.34 -6.13
CA GLY A 35 -12.29 -0.02 -6.89
C GLY A 35 -12.10 -1.29 -7.72
N GLU A 36 -10.94 -1.43 -8.35
CA GLU A 36 -10.62 -2.63 -9.12
C GLU A 36 -10.54 -3.87 -8.24
N LEU A 37 -9.98 -3.71 -7.03
CA LEU A 37 -9.95 -4.80 -6.05
C LEU A 37 -11.38 -5.22 -5.68
N ALA A 38 -12.27 -4.27 -5.43
CA ALA A 38 -13.65 -4.58 -5.10
C ALA A 38 -14.31 -5.39 -6.22
N SER A 39 -14.10 -4.99 -7.47
CA SER A 39 -14.63 -5.73 -8.63
C SER A 39 -14.05 -7.13 -8.73
N ALA A 40 -12.75 -7.27 -8.49
CA ALA A 40 -12.07 -8.56 -8.55
C ALA A 40 -12.58 -9.53 -7.48
N MET A 41 -12.83 -9.03 -6.27
CA MET A 41 -13.40 -9.84 -5.19
C MET A 41 -14.81 -10.31 -5.54
N HIS A 42 -15.59 -9.45 -6.15
CA HIS A 42 -16.97 -9.77 -6.54
C HIS A 42 -17.04 -10.77 -7.68
N ALA A 43 -16.11 -10.66 -8.65
CA ALA A 43 -16.08 -11.54 -9.82
C ALA A 43 -15.59 -12.96 -9.51
N ASP A 44 -14.94 -13.16 -8.37
CA ASP A 44 -14.43 -14.47 -7.94
C ASP A 44 -13.45 -15.10 -8.94
N ASP A 45 -12.53 -14.29 -9.44
CA ASP A 45 -11.40 -14.73 -10.26
C ASP A 45 -10.16 -14.78 -9.35
N PRO A 46 -9.68 -15.97 -8.96
CA PRO A 46 -8.62 -16.05 -7.95
C PRO A 46 -7.32 -15.37 -8.34
N ILE A 47 -6.91 -15.48 -9.59
CA ILE A 47 -5.64 -14.90 -10.05
C ILE A 47 -5.74 -13.38 -10.09
N ASN A 48 -6.80 -12.86 -10.68
CA ASN A 48 -7.00 -11.41 -10.75
C ASN A 48 -7.16 -10.80 -9.37
N LYS A 49 -7.83 -11.52 -8.47
CA LYS A 49 -8.01 -11.08 -7.09
C LYS A 49 -6.67 -10.91 -6.38
N GLU A 50 -5.77 -11.89 -6.50
CA GLU A 50 -4.44 -11.80 -5.90
C GLU A 50 -3.65 -10.62 -6.46
N GLU A 51 -3.72 -10.40 -7.77
CA GLU A 51 -3.01 -9.30 -8.41
C GLU A 51 -3.53 -7.95 -7.91
N GLU A 52 -4.84 -7.81 -7.76
CA GLU A 52 -5.43 -6.56 -7.30
C GLU A 52 -5.10 -6.27 -5.83
N PHE A 53 -5.03 -7.31 -4.98
CA PHE A 53 -4.53 -7.13 -3.63
C PHE A 53 -3.10 -6.62 -3.63
N ALA A 54 -2.25 -7.18 -4.48
CA ALA A 54 -0.86 -6.76 -4.59
C ALA A 54 -0.76 -5.31 -5.08
N ASP A 55 -1.58 -4.94 -6.07
CA ASP A 55 -1.59 -3.58 -6.62
C ASP A 55 -2.01 -2.55 -5.57
N VAL A 56 -3.07 -2.83 -4.83
CA VAL A 56 -3.55 -1.91 -3.79
C VAL A 56 -2.46 -1.73 -2.74
N PHE A 57 -1.83 -2.81 -2.33
CA PHE A 57 -0.76 -2.73 -1.34
C PHE A 57 0.44 -1.93 -1.87
N ALA A 58 0.81 -2.17 -3.12
CA ALA A 58 1.92 -1.44 -3.73
C ALA A 58 1.62 0.06 -3.82
N TRP A 59 0.43 0.46 -4.21
CA TRP A 59 0.06 1.87 -4.27
C TRP A 59 0.01 2.50 -2.88
N LEU A 60 -0.39 1.75 -1.87
CA LEU A 60 -0.33 2.24 -0.49
C LEU A 60 1.12 2.53 -0.08
N LEU A 61 2.05 1.64 -0.42
CA LEU A 61 3.48 1.85 -0.14
C LEU A 61 4.04 3.03 -0.93
N THR A 62 3.56 3.24 -2.15
CA THR A 62 3.92 4.42 -2.94
C THR A 62 3.52 5.70 -2.20
N LEU A 63 2.30 5.75 -1.67
CA LEU A 63 1.86 6.89 -0.87
C LEU A 63 2.72 7.07 0.38
N ALA A 64 3.04 5.97 1.06
CA ALA A 64 3.90 6.01 2.23
C ALA A 64 5.27 6.59 1.89
N ASN A 65 5.84 6.19 0.76
CA ASN A 65 7.11 6.74 0.29
C ASN A 65 7.03 8.24 0.05
N ILE A 66 5.97 8.71 -0.60
CA ILE A 66 5.78 10.14 -0.86
C ILE A 66 5.65 10.91 0.44
N GLN A 67 4.94 10.38 1.42
CA GLN A 67 4.69 11.02 2.70
C GLN A 67 5.81 10.81 3.72
N GLY A 68 6.84 10.05 3.38
CA GLY A 68 7.96 9.80 4.29
C GLY A 68 7.62 8.87 5.45
N VAL A 69 6.69 7.96 5.24
CA VAL A 69 6.26 7.01 6.27
C VAL A 69 6.94 5.66 6.03
N ASP A 70 7.64 5.16 7.05
CA ASP A 70 8.18 3.79 7.05
C ASP A 70 7.06 2.87 7.50
N MET A 71 6.49 2.13 6.56
CA MET A 71 5.30 1.33 6.82
C MET A 71 5.56 0.21 7.82
N GLU A 72 6.69 -0.49 7.69
CA GLU A 72 7.01 -1.58 8.62
C GLU A 72 7.16 -1.07 10.04
N ALA A 73 7.86 0.05 10.22
CA ALA A 73 8.01 0.67 11.54
C ALA A 73 6.66 1.13 12.09
N ALA A 74 5.80 1.68 11.24
CA ALA A 74 4.47 2.12 11.65
C ALA A 74 3.62 0.95 12.13
N ILE A 75 3.68 -0.18 11.42
CA ILE A 75 2.96 -1.40 11.79
C ILE A 75 3.49 -1.95 13.12
N GLN A 76 4.82 -2.02 13.27
CA GLN A 76 5.44 -2.50 14.49
C GLN A 76 4.97 -1.68 15.71
N ARG A 77 5.03 -0.36 15.57
CA ARG A 77 4.65 0.53 16.66
C ARG A 77 3.17 0.41 17.01
N LYS A 78 2.30 0.32 16.00
CA LYS A 78 0.86 0.34 16.23
C LYS A 78 0.29 -1.00 16.67
N TYR A 79 0.79 -2.09 16.10
CA TYR A 79 0.14 -3.39 16.26
C TYR A 79 0.94 -4.40 17.08
N PHE A 80 2.22 -4.18 17.27
CA PHE A 80 3.07 -5.14 17.97
C PHE A 80 3.63 -4.62 19.29
N LYS A 81 3.24 -3.43 19.69
CA LYS A 81 3.57 -2.87 20.98
C LYS A 81 2.36 -3.01 21.89
N ASP A 82 2.55 -3.60 23.07
CA ASP A 82 1.51 -3.75 24.09
C ASP A 82 0.25 -4.47 23.56
N GLY A 83 0.41 -5.40 22.64
CA GLY A 83 -0.70 -6.22 22.14
C GLY A 83 -1.57 -5.55 21.09
N GLY A 84 -1.16 -4.36 20.61
CA GLY A 84 -1.89 -3.66 19.56
C GLY A 84 -2.92 -2.66 20.08
N PRO A 85 -3.58 -1.96 19.17
CA PRO A 85 -4.53 -0.92 19.55
C PRO A 85 -5.85 -1.51 20.05
N LYS A 86 -6.40 -0.89 21.10
CA LYS A 86 -7.75 -1.23 21.55
C LYS A 86 -8.77 -0.62 20.60
N GLY A 87 -9.83 -1.30 20.34
CA GLY A 87 -10.89 -0.80 19.47
C GLY A 87 -10.58 -0.85 17.99
N HIS A 88 -9.60 -1.64 17.57
CA HIS A 88 -9.36 -1.88 16.16
C HIS A 88 -10.58 -2.57 15.56
N LYS A 89 -11.05 -2.05 14.43
CA LYS A 89 -12.20 -2.61 13.75
C LYS A 89 -11.94 -4.04 13.31
#